data_776641157365c8d1ad06ab9bc33e58a6
#
_entry.id   776641157365c8d1ad06ab9bc33e58a6
#
_cell.length_a   1.000
_cell.length_b   1.000
_cell.length_c   1.000
_cell.angle_alpha   90.00
_cell.angle_beta   90.00
_cell.angle_gamma   90.00
#
_symmetry.space_group_name_H-M   'P 1'
#
loop_
_entity.id
_entity.type
_entity.pdbx_description
1 polymer ?
#
loop_
_entity_poly.entity_id
_entity_poly.type
_entity_poly.pdbx_seq_one_letter_code
_entity_poly.pdbx_strand_id
1 'polypeptide(L)'
;MLFRSSLSDLNPKVAAMCSEFINRCKEKNIDIIITSTFRDADSQNALYAQGRTAPGKKVTNAKGGQSFHNWKVAFDFVPVVGGKPVWDNDELITKCGEIGEGVGLEWAGRWKTFQEKLHLQYKIGRAHV
;
A
#
# COMPACT_ATOMS: atom_id res chain seq x y z
N MET A 1 2.99 7.63 16.37
CA MET A 1 2.34 6.32 16.57
C MET A 1 1.87 5.78 15.25
N LEU A 2 2.14 4.52 14.99
CA LEU A 2 1.69 3.90 13.74
C LEU A 2 0.26 3.41 13.87
N PHE A 3 -0.55 3.73 12.88
CA PHE A 3 -1.87 3.13 12.72
C PHE A 3 -1.72 1.74 12.12
N ARG A 4 -2.38 0.78 12.74
CA ARG A 4 -2.52 -0.56 12.15
C ARG A 4 -3.92 -0.68 11.58
N SER A 5 -4.00 -0.84 10.28
CA SER A 5 -5.27 -1.07 9.63
C SER A 5 -5.65 -2.55 9.74
N SER A 6 -6.95 -2.82 9.83
CA SER A 6 -7.45 -4.18 9.95
C SER A 6 -7.52 -4.86 8.58
N LEU A 7 -7.08 -6.12 8.52
CA LEU A 7 -7.22 -6.92 7.29
C LEU A 7 -8.68 -7.18 6.95
N SER A 8 -9.58 -7.11 7.92
CA SER A 8 -11.02 -7.29 7.66
C SER A 8 -11.60 -6.15 6.82
N ASP A 9 -10.90 -5.02 6.70
CA ASP A 9 -11.32 -3.91 5.84
C ASP A 9 -11.03 -4.18 4.37
N LEU A 10 -10.30 -5.24 4.05
CA LEU A 10 -9.97 -5.60 2.67
C LEU A 10 -10.99 -6.59 2.11
N ASN A 11 -11.10 -6.62 0.78
CA ASN A 11 -11.77 -7.70 0.07
C ASN A 11 -11.18 -9.03 0.57
N PRO A 12 -12.01 -10.08 0.84
CA PRO A 12 -11.49 -11.33 1.41
C PRO A 12 -10.33 -11.96 0.65
N LYS A 13 -10.36 -11.91 -0.68
CA LYS A 13 -9.26 -12.42 -1.51
C LYS A 13 -7.98 -11.63 -1.29
N VAL A 14 -8.08 -10.31 -1.24
CA VAL A 14 -6.93 -9.43 -1.03
C VAL A 14 -6.44 -9.55 0.42
N ALA A 15 -7.34 -9.74 1.38
CA ALA A 15 -6.95 -9.98 2.76
C ALA A 15 -6.10 -11.25 2.89
N ALA A 16 -6.48 -12.32 2.17
CA ALA A 16 -5.70 -13.56 2.16
C ALA A 16 -4.32 -13.33 1.54
N MET A 17 -4.25 -12.58 0.44
CA MET A 17 -2.97 -12.25 -0.20
C MET A 17 -2.11 -11.38 0.71
N CYS A 18 -2.71 -10.45 1.42
CA CYS A 18 -2.00 -9.61 2.38
C CYS A 18 -1.41 -10.45 3.52
N SER A 19 -2.18 -11.40 4.05
CA SER A 19 -1.70 -12.32 5.08
C SER A 19 -0.52 -13.14 4.58
N GLU A 20 -0.60 -13.65 3.35
CA GLU A 20 0.48 -14.41 2.75
C GLU A 20 1.73 -13.55 2.57
N PHE A 21 1.56 -12.30 2.14
CA PHE A 21 2.65 -11.34 2.01
C PHE A 21 3.35 -11.13 3.36
N ILE A 22 2.58 -10.91 4.43
CA ILE A 22 3.14 -10.73 5.77
C ILE A 22 3.90 -11.96 6.21
N ASN A 23 3.34 -13.15 5.97
CA ASN A 23 3.97 -14.41 6.36
C ASN A 23 5.28 -14.64 5.61
N ARG A 24 5.31 -14.38 4.31
CA ARG A 24 6.52 -14.54 3.49
C ARG A 24 7.61 -13.57 3.90
N CYS A 25 7.25 -12.34 4.26
CA CYS A 25 8.21 -11.38 4.80
C CYS A 25 8.79 -11.89 6.12
N LYS A 26 7.92 -12.40 6.99
CA LYS A 26 8.34 -12.93 8.30
C LYS A 26 9.31 -14.10 8.14
N GLU A 27 9.11 -14.96 7.17
CA GLU A 27 10.02 -16.05 6.87
C GLU A 27 11.44 -15.56 6.52
N LYS A 28 11.56 -14.33 6.07
CA LYS A 28 12.84 -13.68 5.76
C LYS A 28 13.27 -12.71 6.86
N ASN A 29 12.68 -12.85 8.05
CA ASN A 29 12.96 -12.02 9.22
C ASN A 29 12.62 -10.55 9.01
N ILE A 30 11.59 -10.28 8.21
CA ILE A 30 11.09 -8.93 7.98
C ILE A 30 9.70 -8.82 8.61
N ASP A 31 9.56 -7.95 9.60
CA ASP A 31 8.26 -7.65 10.20
C ASP A 31 7.58 -6.55 9.38
N ILE A 32 6.26 -6.65 9.23
CA ILE A 32 5.46 -5.73 8.41
C ILE A 32 4.32 -5.18 9.25
N ILE A 33 4.08 -3.88 9.12
CA ILE A 33 2.86 -3.23 9.62
C ILE A 33 2.06 -2.76 8.41
N ILE A 34 0.76 -3.06 8.41
CA ILE A 34 -0.16 -2.55 7.39
C ILE A 34 -0.67 -1.20 7.87
N THR A 35 -0.36 -0.15 7.12
CA THR A 35 -0.64 1.22 7.53
C THR A 35 -1.94 1.77 6.96
N SER A 36 -2.44 1.19 5.85
CA SER A 36 -3.69 1.63 5.23
C SER A 36 -4.30 0.47 4.46
N THR A 37 -5.61 0.28 4.60
CA THR A 37 -6.36 -0.76 3.86
C THR A 37 -7.51 -0.15 3.09
N PHE A 38 -8.43 0.54 3.77
CA PHE A 38 -9.59 1.18 3.17
C PHE A 38 -9.50 2.68 3.39
N ARG A 39 -9.82 3.44 2.35
CA ARG A 39 -9.89 4.90 2.42
C ARG A 39 -11.18 5.34 1.78
N ASP A 40 -12.03 6.07 2.52
CA ASP A 40 -13.27 6.59 1.96
C ASP A 40 -13.01 7.72 0.96
N ALA A 41 -14.05 8.08 0.21
CA ALA A 41 -13.92 9.08 -0.85
C ALA A 41 -13.54 10.46 -0.31
N ASP A 42 -14.05 10.83 0.85
CA ASP A 42 -13.76 12.15 1.44
C ASP A 42 -12.29 12.24 1.87
N SER A 43 -11.77 11.19 2.50
CA SER A 43 -10.36 11.12 2.88
C SER A 43 -9.46 11.16 1.65
N GLN A 44 -9.84 10.45 0.57
CA GLN A 44 -9.08 10.45 -0.67
C GLN A 44 -9.09 11.83 -1.32
N ASN A 45 -10.22 12.52 -1.30
CA ASN A 45 -10.32 13.88 -1.84
C ASN A 45 -9.45 14.88 -1.05
N ALA A 46 -9.36 14.72 0.27
CA ALA A 46 -8.49 15.55 1.08
C ALA A 46 -7.02 15.34 0.71
N LEU A 47 -6.61 14.10 0.46
CA LEU A 47 -5.25 13.80 -0.01
C LEU A 47 -4.99 14.37 -1.40
N TYR A 48 -5.97 14.27 -2.29
CA TYR A 48 -5.85 14.82 -3.64
C TYR A 48 -5.68 16.34 -3.61
N ALA A 49 -6.39 17.01 -2.72
CA ALA A 49 -6.31 18.47 -2.57
C ALA A 49 -4.95 18.92 -2.05
N GLN A 50 -4.28 18.07 -1.27
CA GLN A 50 -2.97 18.40 -0.71
C GLN A 50 -1.96 18.68 -1.82
N GLY A 51 -1.31 19.85 -1.75
CA GLY A 51 -0.38 20.29 -2.78
C GLY A 51 -1.04 20.88 -4.02
N ARG A 52 -2.37 20.92 -4.07
CA ARG A 52 -3.15 21.55 -5.17
C ARG A 52 -3.97 22.71 -4.65
N THR A 53 -5.03 22.43 -3.88
CA THR A 53 -5.89 23.46 -3.30
C THR A 53 -5.68 23.62 -1.79
N ALA A 54 -4.98 22.69 -1.16
CA ALA A 54 -4.63 22.73 0.26
C ALA A 54 -3.10 22.70 0.41
N PRO A 55 -2.56 23.18 1.55
CA PRO A 55 -1.11 23.16 1.79
C PRO A 55 -0.54 21.74 1.81
N GLY A 56 0.74 21.62 1.48
CA GLY A 56 1.48 20.37 1.55
C GLY A 56 1.99 19.92 0.20
N LYS A 57 2.64 18.77 0.18
CA LYS A 57 3.13 18.15 -1.06
C LYS A 57 2.05 17.27 -1.66
N LYS A 58 2.04 17.17 -2.99
CA LYS A 58 1.16 16.20 -3.67
C LYS A 58 1.52 14.80 -3.23
N VAL A 59 0.55 14.06 -2.71
CA VAL A 59 0.75 12.68 -2.24
C VAL A 59 -0.02 11.65 -3.07
N THR A 60 -0.94 12.09 -3.93
CA THR A 60 -1.72 11.19 -4.76
C THR A 60 -2.23 11.90 -6.00
N ASN A 61 -2.43 11.14 -7.09
CA ASN A 61 -3.11 11.60 -8.30
C ASN A 61 -4.57 11.16 -8.35
N ALA A 62 -5.06 10.43 -7.34
CA ALA A 62 -6.39 9.85 -7.36
C ALA A 62 -7.36 10.63 -6.48
N LYS A 63 -8.49 11.03 -7.06
CA LYS A 63 -9.62 11.63 -6.34
C LYS A 63 -10.43 10.55 -5.63
N GLY A 64 -11.42 10.97 -4.81
CA GLY A 64 -12.33 10.03 -4.16
C GLY A 64 -12.98 9.11 -5.19
N GLY A 65 -13.00 7.81 -4.91
CA GLY A 65 -13.51 6.79 -5.81
C GLY A 65 -12.54 6.33 -6.88
N GLN A 66 -11.39 7.00 -7.05
CA GLN A 66 -10.39 6.65 -8.06
C GLN A 66 -9.24 5.82 -7.50
N SER A 67 -9.04 5.85 -6.18
CA SER A 67 -7.98 5.07 -5.55
C SER A 67 -8.41 3.63 -5.37
N PHE A 68 -7.49 2.68 -5.56
CA PHE A 68 -7.75 1.27 -5.30
C PHE A 68 -8.04 1.01 -3.81
N HIS A 69 -7.58 1.88 -2.90
CA HIS A 69 -7.93 1.80 -1.49
C HIS A 69 -9.44 1.95 -1.27
N ASN A 70 -10.11 2.76 -2.09
CA ASN A 70 -11.58 2.95 -2.00
C ASN A 70 -12.34 1.68 -2.34
N TRP A 71 -11.73 0.77 -3.09
CA TRP A 71 -12.35 -0.49 -3.53
C TRP A 71 -11.94 -1.68 -2.67
N LYS A 72 -11.17 -1.45 -1.60
CA LYS A 72 -10.69 -2.48 -0.67
C LYS A 72 -9.78 -3.52 -1.33
N VAL A 73 -9.12 -3.15 -2.41
CA VAL A 73 -8.23 -4.05 -3.17
C VAL A 73 -6.76 -3.63 -3.08
N ALA A 74 -6.44 -2.70 -2.21
CA ALA A 74 -5.08 -2.20 -2.05
C ALA A 74 -4.76 -2.00 -0.58
N PHE A 75 -3.48 -2.07 -0.25
CA PHE A 75 -3.01 -1.77 1.10
C PHE A 75 -1.62 -1.15 1.04
N ASP A 76 -1.32 -0.34 2.04
CA ASP A 76 0.02 0.20 2.24
C ASP A 76 0.67 -0.54 3.41
N PHE A 77 1.98 -0.66 3.35
CA PHE A 77 2.76 -1.39 4.35
C PHE A 77 4.02 -0.61 4.70
N VAL A 78 4.63 -0.96 5.81
CA VAL A 78 5.97 -0.49 6.14
C VAL A 78 6.72 -1.61 6.84
N PRO A 79 7.99 -1.86 6.46
CA PRO A 79 8.79 -2.83 7.18
C PRO A 79 9.23 -2.26 8.53
N VAL A 80 9.41 -3.14 9.50
CA VAL A 80 9.79 -2.77 10.86
C VAL A 80 11.08 -3.48 11.21
N VAL A 81 12.06 -2.72 11.71
CA VAL A 81 13.34 -3.27 12.16
C VAL A 81 13.58 -2.80 13.58
N GLY A 82 13.80 -3.74 14.50
CA GLY A 82 14.04 -3.39 15.90
C GLY A 82 12.88 -2.65 16.54
N GLY A 83 11.64 -2.97 16.13
CA GLY A 83 10.44 -2.33 16.63
C GLY A 83 10.15 -0.95 16.06
N LYS A 84 10.93 -0.49 15.10
CA LYS A 84 10.77 0.84 14.49
C LYS A 84 10.44 0.72 13.02
N PRO A 85 9.48 1.53 12.51
CA PRO A 85 9.15 1.53 11.08
C PRO A 85 10.33 2.10 10.28
N VAL A 86 10.55 1.51 9.11
CA VAL A 86 11.62 1.91 8.22
C VAL A 86 10.99 2.45 6.94
N TRP A 87 10.94 3.78 6.82
CA TRP A 87 10.21 4.46 5.74
C TRP A 87 11.07 4.71 4.49
N ASP A 88 12.39 4.69 4.62
CA ASP A 88 13.30 5.19 3.61
C ASP A 88 14.44 4.23 3.22
N ASN A 89 14.39 2.98 3.64
CA ASN A 89 15.37 1.99 3.23
C ASN A 89 14.90 1.31 1.93
N ASP A 90 15.31 1.87 0.80
CA ASP A 90 14.88 1.41 -0.52
C ASP A 90 15.20 -0.07 -0.78
N GLU A 91 16.35 -0.55 -0.31
CA GLU A 91 16.71 -1.95 -0.50
C GLU A 91 15.76 -2.89 0.22
N LEU A 92 15.45 -2.60 1.47
CA LEU A 92 14.52 -3.39 2.26
C LEU A 92 13.10 -3.30 1.70
N ILE A 93 12.66 -2.11 1.34
CA ILE A 93 11.33 -1.88 0.76
C ILE A 93 11.20 -2.60 -0.58
N THR A 94 12.24 -2.59 -1.40
CA THR A 94 12.25 -3.33 -2.67
C THR A 94 12.09 -4.82 -2.45
N LYS A 95 12.79 -5.39 -1.46
CA LYS A 95 12.61 -6.80 -1.10
C LYS A 95 11.15 -7.10 -0.75
N CYS A 96 10.53 -6.24 0.04
CA CYS A 96 9.12 -6.40 0.40
C CYS A 96 8.22 -6.32 -0.84
N GLY A 97 8.45 -5.36 -1.72
CA GLY A 97 7.69 -5.23 -2.96
C GLY A 97 7.79 -6.47 -3.83
N GLU A 98 8.99 -7.02 -3.96
CA GLU A 98 9.21 -8.25 -4.73
C GLU A 98 8.51 -9.46 -4.11
N ILE A 99 8.47 -9.54 -2.77
CA ILE A 99 7.71 -10.58 -2.09
C ILE A 99 6.23 -10.44 -2.39
N GLY A 100 5.70 -9.21 -2.39
CA GLY A 100 4.30 -8.95 -2.74
C GLY A 100 3.99 -9.35 -4.17
N GLU A 101 4.90 -9.08 -5.10
CA GLU A 101 4.76 -9.53 -6.50
C GLU A 101 4.71 -11.06 -6.57
N GLY A 102 5.52 -11.74 -5.78
CA GLY A 102 5.53 -13.19 -5.72
C GLY A 102 4.22 -13.78 -5.19
N VAL A 103 3.48 -13.04 -4.37
CA VAL A 103 2.16 -13.43 -3.88
C VAL A 103 1.09 -13.25 -4.97
N GLY A 104 1.35 -12.42 -5.97
CA GLY A 104 0.40 -12.13 -7.04
C GLY A 104 -0.15 -10.72 -7.01
N LEU A 105 0.43 -9.86 -6.18
CA LEU A 105 0.04 -8.46 -6.10
C LEU A 105 0.85 -7.60 -7.06
N GLU A 106 0.31 -6.44 -7.40
CA GLU A 106 1.04 -5.43 -8.15
C GLU A 106 1.71 -4.47 -7.18
N TRP A 107 3.03 -4.28 -7.34
CA TRP A 107 3.79 -3.36 -6.50
C TRP A 107 3.95 -2.02 -7.18
N ALA A 108 3.43 -0.97 -6.54
CA ALA A 108 3.47 0.38 -7.10
C ALA A 108 4.87 0.99 -7.14
N GLY A 109 5.85 0.36 -6.51
CA GLY A 109 7.26 0.73 -6.65
C GLY A 109 7.79 0.56 -8.06
N ARG A 110 7.09 -0.19 -8.91
CA ARG A 110 7.46 -0.39 -10.33
C ARG A 110 6.85 0.65 -11.26
N TRP A 111 5.97 1.50 -10.74
CA TRP A 111 5.29 2.49 -11.58
C TRP A 111 6.27 3.54 -12.09
N LYS A 112 6.11 3.95 -13.33
CA LYS A 112 6.96 4.97 -13.94
C LYS A 112 6.58 6.37 -13.52
N THR A 113 5.29 6.59 -13.24
CA THR A 113 4.77 7.86 -12.78
C THR A 113 4.04 7.63 -11.46
N PHE A 114 4.13 8.58 -10.55
CA PHE A 114 3.54 8.51 -9.22
C PHE A 114 3.87 7.20 -8.49
N GLN A 115 5.14 6.87 -8.48
CA GLN A 115 5.66 5.69 -7.83
C GLN A 115 5.33 5.70 -6.33
N GLU A 116 4.79 4.58 -5.83
CA GLU A 116 4.47 4.41 -4.43
C GLU A 116 5.11 3.12 -3.92
N LYS A 117 6.26 3.25 -3.29
CA LYS A 117 7.08 2.09 -2.90
C LYS A 117 6.47 1.26 -1.76
N LEU A 118 5.57 1.83 -0.98
CA LEU A 118 4.95 1.19 0.17
C LEU A 118 3.50 0.76 -0.11
N HIS A 119 3.16 0.57 -1.39
CA HIS A 119 1.80 0.25 -1.83
C HIS A 119 1.78 -1.03 -2.64
N LEU A 120 0.87 -1.93 -2.26
CA LEU A 120 0.57 -3.17 -3.00
C LEU A 120 -0.92 -3.23 -3.27
N GLN A 121 -1.31 -3.76 -4.42
CA GLN A 121 -2.71 -3.84 -4.81
C GLN A 121 -2.99 -5.10 -5.60
N TYR A 122 -4.28 -5.48 -5.67
CA TYR A 122 -4.71 -6.60 -6.48
C TYR A 122 -4.45 -6.29 -7.95
N LYS A 123 -3.83 -7.26 -8.63
CA LYS A 123 -3.48 -7.08 -10.03
C LYS A 123 -4.69 -7.32 -10.90
N ILE A 124 -5.37 -6.24 -11.28
CA ILE A 124 -6.51 -6.27 -12.18
C ILE A 124 -5.97 -6.20 -13.62
N GLY A 125 -6.69 -6.79 -14.57
CA GLY A 125 -6.29 -6.76 -15.96
C GLY A 125 -6.09 -5.33 -16.49
N ARG A 126 -5.21 -5.18 -17.48
CA ARG A 126 -4.83 -3.87 -18.03
C ARG A 126 -5.99 -3.01 -18.49
N ALA A 127 -7.07 -3.64 -18.93
CA ALA A 127 -8.25 -2.93 -19.37
C ALA A 127 -8.91 -2.09 -18.27
N HIS A 128 -8.56 -2.33 -17.03
CA HIS A 128 -9.15 -1.66 -15.88
C HIS A 128 -8.26 -0.56 -15.32
N VAL A 129 -7.17 -0.30 -15.95
CA VAL A 129 -6.20 0.71 -15.48
C VAL A 129 -6.50 2.06 -16.11
#